data_25f12c28eddf788d0b99ea0674b221cd
#
_entry.id   25f12c28eddf788d0b99ea0674b221cd
#
_cell.length_a   1.000
_cell.length_b   1.000
_cell.length_c   1.000
_cell.angle_alpha   90.00
_cell.angle_beta   90.00
_cell.angle_gamma   90.00
#
_symmetry.space_group_name_H-M   'P 1'
#
loop_
_entity.id
_entity.type
_entity.pdbx_description
1 polymer ?
#
loop_
_entity_poly.entity_id
_entity_poly.type
_entity_poly.pdbx_seq_one_letter_code
_entity_poly.pdbx_strand_id
1 'polypeptide(L)'
;MRVNKFIDHILVLPEDDANRQIINGFILNLNVNEAAIQVLPIANGWLKVVDKFKNDHVSKMGELPKRMIVLVIDFDDYRKPDGLDYETRLIYIKSQVPENLQERVFILGSRTAPEKLKSEMKKSWEDIGESLAKDCAENTNETWGHDFLKHNEHELNRMRMAVKPFLFNLSS
;
A
#
# COMPACT_ATOMS: atom_id res chain seq x y z
N MET A 1 4.70 -15.87 4.85
CA MET A 1 5.90 -15.73 5.72
C MET A 1 5.65 -14.58 6.70
N ARG A 2 6.02 -14.78 7.94
CA ARG A 2 5.89 -13.73 8.95
C ARG A 2 7.19 -12.91 9.02
N VAL A 3 7.04 -11.59 9.12
CA VAL A 3 8.18 -10.69 9.30
C VAL A 3 8.79 -10.84 10.70
N ASN A 4 10.07 -10.50 10.82
CA ASN A 4 10.71 -10.35 12.12
C ASN A 4 10.25 -9.02 12.72
N LYS A 5 9.46 -9.07 13.77
CA LYS A 5 8.84 -7.88 14.40
C LYS A 5 9.84 -6.98 15.16
N PHE A 6 11.07 -7.43 15.34
CA PHE A 6 12.10 -6.67 16.07
C PHE A 6 13.02 -5.85 15.17
N ILE A 7 12.89 -5.99 13.86
CA ILE A 7 13.60 -5.17 12.88
C ILE A 7 12.58 -4.36 12.06
N ASP A 8 13.07 -3.38 11.33
CA ASP A 8 12.21 -2.56 10.47
C ASP A 8 11.45 -3.45 9.48
N HIS A 9 10.15 -3.31 9.45
CA HIS A 9 9.28 -4.10 8.57
C HIS A 9 7.98 -3.36 8.28
N ILE A 10 7.29 -3.78 7.22
CA ILE A 10 6.02 -3.22 6.83
C ILE A 10 4.96 -4.30 6.63
N LEU A 11 3.78 -4.06 7.17
CA LEU A 11 2.59 -4.86 6.89
C LEU A 11 1.80 -4.20 5.77
N VAL A 12 1.20 -4.99 4.90
CA VAL A 12 0.33 -4.50 3.83
C VAL A 12 -1.07 -5.03 4.07
N LEU A 13 -2.04 -4.12 4.21
CA LEU A 13 -3.44 -4.48 4.43
C LEU A 13 -4.25 -4.15 3.17
N PRO A 14 -4.53 -5.16 2.33
CA PRO A 14 -5.24 -4.96 1.06
C PRO A 14 -6.75 -4.96 1.25
N GLU A 15 -7.43 -4.15 0.46
CA GLU A 15 -8.89 -4.11 0.45
C GLU A 15 -9.50 -5.39 -0.14
N ASP A 16 -8.97 -5.84 -1.28
CA ASP A 16 -9.53 -6.97 -2.01
C ASP A 16 -8.46 -7.89 -2.64
N ASP A 17 -8.91 -8.92 -3.34
CA ASP A 17 -8.03 -9.92 -3.94
C ASP A 17 -7.17 -9.34 -5.07
N ALA A 18 -7.69 -8.42 -5.87
CA ALA A 18 -6.92 -7.79 -6.93
C ALA A 18 -5.74 -7.00 -6.35
N ASN A 19 -5.98 -6.23 -5.28
CA ASN A 19 -4.93 -5.53 -4.55
C ASN A 19 -3.89 -6.51 -4.02
N ARG A 20 -4.33 -7.63 -3.46
CA ARG A 20 -3.43 -8.68 -2.96
C ARG A 20 -2.54 -9.23 -4.07
N GLN A 21 -3.10 -9.48 -5.24
CA GLN A 21 -2.33 -9.98 -6.38
C GLN A 21 -1.30 -8.96 -6.87
N ILE A 22 -1.64 -7.69 -6.92
CA ILE A 22 -0.69 -6.61 -7.26
C ILE A 22 0.47 -6.61 -6.26
N ILE A 23 0.16 -6.68 -4.98
CA ILE A 23 1.18 -6.69 -3.92
C ILE A 23 2.07 -7.94 -4.01
N ASN A 24 1.49 -9.10 -4.28
CA ASN A 24 2.26 -10.32 -4.48
C ASN A 24 3.25 -10.17 -5.65
N GLY A 25 2.80 -9.55 -6.76
CA GLY A 25 3.68 -9.24 -7.89
C GLY A 25 4.81 -8.28 -7.51
N PHE A 26 4.50 -7.27 -6.70
CA PHE A 26 5.50 -6.35 -6.18
C PHE A 26 6.61 -7.08 -5.43
N ILE A 27 6.23 -8.03 -4.57
CA ILE A 27 7.18 -8.80 -3.76
C ILE A 27 8.05 -9.74 -4.61
N LEU A 28 7.58 -10.14 -5.79
CA LEU A 28 8.36 -10.99 -6.70
C LEU A 28 9.58 -10.28 -7.30
N ASN A 29 9.67 -8.96 -7.23
CA ASN A 29 10.84 -8.24 -7.72
C ASN A 29 12.07 -8.63 -6.90
N LEU A 30 13.16 -8.96 -7.58
CA LEU A 30 14.38 -9.47 -6.97
C LEU A 30 15.02 -8.50 -5.97
N ASN A 31 14.74 -7.22 -6.08
CA ASN A 31 15.28 -6.21 -5.18
C ASN A 31 14.46 -6.05 -3.89
N VAL A 32 13.30 -6.67 -3.81
CA VAL A 32 12.45 -6.58 -2.60
C VAL A 32 12.93 -7.57 -1.54
N ASN A 33 13.13 -7.08 -0.34
CA ASN A 33 13.46 -7.91 0.81
C ASN A 33 12.18 -8.55 1.37
N GLU A 34 11.92 -9.78 0.96
CA GLU A 34 10.71 -10.52 1.38
C GLU A 34 10.58 -10.67 2.89
N ALA A 35 11.70 -10.68 3.62
CA ALA A 35 11.69 -10.82 5.07
C ALA A 35 11.19 -9.56 5.79
N ALA A 36 11.12 -8.43 5.10
CA ALA A 36 10.73 -7.15 5.68
C ALA A 36 9.28 -6.74 5.33
N ILE A 37 8.54 -7.55 4.59
CA ILE A 37 7.18 -7.24 4.16
C ILE A 37 6.26 -8.44 4.37
N GLN A 38 5.06 -8.17 4.87
CA GLN A 38 4.04 -9.21 5.07
C GLN A 38 2.70 -8.71 4.57
N VAL A 39 2.07 -9.50 3.69
CA VAL A 39 0.72 -9.22 3.20
C VAL A 39 -0.29 -9.83 4.16
N LEU A 40 -1.19 -9.00 4.66
CA LEU A 40 -2.27 -9.43 5.56
C LEU A 40 -3.46 -9.96 4.74
N PRO A 41 -4.37 -10.72 5.38
CA PRO A 41 -5.60 -11.13 4.72
C PRO A 41 -6.40 -9.95 4.21
N ILE A 42 -7.11 -10.13 3.08
CA ILE A 42 -7.95 -9.09 2.50
C ILE A 42 -9.07 -8.67 3.45
N ALA A 43 -9.40 -7.38 3.44
CA ALA A 43 -10.42 -6.83 4.33
C ALA A 43 -11.84 -6.89 3.77
N ASN A 44 -12.00 -6.94 2.45
CA ASN A 44 -13.28 -6.95 1.73
C ASN A 44 -14.07 -5.65 1.87
N GLY A 45 -13.43 -4.53 1.66
CA GLY A 45 -14.04 -3.20 1.64
C GLY A 45 -13.14 -2.15 2.29
N TRP A 46 -13.23 -0.91 1.79
CA TRP A 46 -12.33 0.14 2.29
C TRP A 46 -12.60 0.52 3.75
N LEU A 47 -13.88 0.56 4.17
CA LEU A 47 -14.22 0.79 5.58
C LEU A 47 -13.73 -0.35 6.47
N LYS A 48 -13.74 -1.58 5.95
CA LYS A 48 -13.22 -2.74 6.68
C LYS A 48 -11.71 -2.70 6.81
N VAL A 49 -11.00 -2.13 5.82
CA VAL A 49 -9.56 -1.85 5.96
C VAL A 49 -9.34 -0.93 7.15
N VAL A 50 -10.07 0.17 7.24
CA VAL A 50 -9.97 1.13 8.34
C VAL A 50 -10.30 0.47 9.67
N ASP A 51 -11.38 -0.31 9.74
CA ASP A 51 -11.79 -1.00 10.97
C ASP A 51 -10.74 -2.02 11.44
N LYS A 52 -10.21 -2.82 10.52
CA LYS A 52 -9.14 -3.77 10.86
C LYS A 52 -7.88 -3.05 11.33
N PHE A 53 -7.50 -1.97 10.68
CA PHE A 53 -6.37 -1.17 11.13
C PHE A 53 -6.58 -0.69 12.56
N LYS A 54 -7.72 -0.10 12.86
CA LYS A 54 -8.02 0.44 14.19
C LYS A 54 -8.08 -0.63 15.26
N ASN A 55 -8.75 -1.76 14.96
CA ASN A 55 -9.03 -2.80 15.95
C ASN A 55 -7.83 -3.74 16.17
N ASP A 56 -7.11 -4.08 15.13
CA ASP A 56 -6.09 -5.13 15.16
C ASP A 56 -4.65 -4.60 15.18
N HIS A 57 -4.40 -3.39 14.67
CA HIS A 57 -3.04 -2.92 14.42
C HIS A 57 -2.58 -1.72 15.22
N VAL A 58 -3.48 -0.79 15.58
CA VAL A 58 -3.10 0.42 16.31
C VAL A 58 -2.37 0.08 17.62
N SER A 59 -2.96 -0.78 18.44
CA SER A 59 -2.35 -1.19 19.72
C SER A 59 -1.01 -1.91 19.51
N LYS A 60 -0.97 -2.82 18.52
CA LYS A 60 0.25 -3.58 18.19
C LYS A 60 1.38 -2.66 17.72
N MET A 61 1.07 -1.64 16.95
CA MET A 61 2.07 -0.67 16.49
C MET A 61 2.62 0.16 17.65
N GLY A 62 1.81 0.41 18.67
CA GLY A 62 2.26 1.05 19.91
C GLY A 62 3.29 0.20 20.65
N GLU A 63 3.15 -1.12 20.60
CA GLU A 63 4.07 -2.07 21.24
C GLU A 63 5.30 -2.37 20.37
N LEU A 64 5.21 -2.17 19.06
CA LEU A 64 6.23 -2.55 18.08
C LEU A 64 6.68 -1.33 17.29
N PRO A 65 7.66 -0.56 17.82
CA PRO A 65 8.07 0.72 17.20
C PRO A 65 8.72 0.58 15.82
N LYS A 66 9.15 -0.62 15.44
CA LYS A 66 9.75 -0.89 14.13
C LYS A 66 8.73 -1.28 13.07
N ARG A 67 7.46 -1.38 13.43
CA ARG A 67 6.39 -1.77 12.52
C ARG A 67 5.81 -0.56 11.80
N MET A 68 5.71 -0.69 10.48
CA MET A 68 4.97 0.22 9.61
C MET A 68 3.82 -0.53 8.96
N ILE A 69 2.83 0.19 8.46
CA ILE A 69 1.70 -0.42 7.75
C ILE A 69 1.31 0.46 6.56
N VAL A 70 0.97 -0.17 5.46
CA VAL A 70 0.34 0.50 4.32
C VAL A 70 -1.06 -0.07 4.12
N LEU A 71 -2.02 0.82 4.04
CA LEU A 71 -3.42 0.51 3.73
C LEU A 71 -3.58 0.66 2.22
N VAL A 72 -3.97 -0.41 1.53
CA VAL A 72 -4.18 -0.38 0.09
C VAL A 72 -5.67 -0.38 -0.19
N ILE A 73 -6.16 0.74 -0.72
CA ILE A 73 -7.58 1.04 -0.83
C ILE A 73 -7.91 1.45 -2.27
N ASP A 74 -9.02 0.94 -2.79
CA ASP A 74 -9.53 1.38 -4.07
C ASP A 74 -10.36 2.64 -3.91
N PHE A 75 -9.97 3.70 -4.62
CA PHE A 75 -10.70 4.96 -4.65
C PHE A 75 -11.52 5.08 -5.93
N ASP A 76 -12.12 3.98 -6.36
CA ASP A 76 -12.66 3.82 -7.69
C ASP A 76 -14.11 4.30 -7.85
N ASP A 77 -14.86 4.42 -6.77
CA ASP A 77 -16.30 4.62 -6.91
C ASP A 77 -16.85 5.63 -5.91
N TYR A 78 -16.77 6.89 -6.31
CA TYR A 78 -17.41 7.99 -5.59
C TYR A 78 -18.95 7.93 -5.66
N ARG A 79 -19.51 7.01 -6.47
CA ARG A 79 -20.97 6.82 -6.61
C ARG A 79 -21.51 5.76 -5.66
N LYS A 80 -20.64 5.10 -4.89
CA LYS A 80 -21.09 4.15 -3.88
C LYS A 80 -21.92 4.83 -2.80
N PRO A 81 -22.67 4.08 -2.00
CA PRO A 81 -23.60 4.66 -1.02
C PRO A 81 -22.99 5.63 -0.03
N ASP A 82 -21.68 5.58 0.20
CA ASP A 82 -21.00 6.53 1.07
C ASP A 82 -20.90 7.94 0.46
N GLY A 83 -21.02 8.06 -0.87
CA GLY A 83 -20.97 9.34 -1.58
C GLY A 83 -19.67 10.10 -1.48
N LEU A 84 -18.60 9.46 -1.00
CA LEU A 84 -17.33 10.12 -0.77
C LEU A 84 -16.44 10.10 -2.01
N ASP A 85 -15.92 11.27 -2.40
CA ASP A 85 -14.90 11.38 -3.44
C ASP A 85 -13.53 10.97 -2.89
N TYR A 86 -12.52 10.96 -3.77
CA TYR A 86 -11.16 10.57 -3.41
C TYR A 86 -10.61 11.38 -2.25
N GLU A 87 -10.68 12.71 -2.35
CA GLU A 87 -10.09 13.60 -1.35
C GLU A 87 -10.80 13.46 0.00
N THR A 88 -12.11 13.41 -0.01
CA THR A 88 -12.92 13.26 1.22
C THR A 88 -12.66 11.92 1.88
N ARG A 89 -12.61 10.84 1.10
CA ARG A 89 -12.30 9.50 1.61
C ARG A 89 -10.89 9.44 2.20
N LEU A 90 -9.92 10.02 1.51
CA LEU A 90 -8.54 10.06 1.99
C LEU A 90 -8.42 10.84 3.31
N ILE A 91 -9.06 12.01 3.41
CA ILE A 91 -9.10 12.80 4.64
C ILE A 91 -9.72 12.00 5.78
N TYR A 92 -10.83 11.32 5.52
CA TYR A 92 -11.48 10.46 6.52
C TYR A 92 -10.52 9.38 7.02
N ILE A 93 -9.87 8.64 6.11
CA ILE A 93 -8.95 7.56 6.48
C ILE A 93 -7.79 8.11 7.31
N LYS A 94 -7.20 9.22 6.90
CA LYS A 94 -6.11 9.86 7.64
C LYS A 94 -6.55 10.31 9.03
N SER A 95 -7.79 10.77 9.18
CA SER A 95 -8.33 11.17 10.48
C SER A 95 -8.47 9.99 11.46
N GLN A 96 -8.51 8.77 10.97
CA GLN A 96 -8.59 7.55 11.79
C GLN A 96 -7.23 7.06 12.28
N VAL A 97 -6.14 7.65 11.80
CA VAL A 97 -4.79 7.29 12.21
C VAL A 97 -4.39 8.12 13.42
N PRO A 98 -4.06 7.50 14.57
CA PRO A 98 -3.59 8.24 15.74
C PRO A 98 -2.37 9.10 15.40
N GLU A 99 -2.27 10.27 16.01
CA GLU A 99 -1.20 11.24 15.73
C GLU A 99 0.19 10.63 15.88
N ASN A 100 0.40 9.83 16.92
CA ASN A 100 1.69 9.18 17.18
C ASN A 100 2.06 8.08 16.18
N LEU A 101 1.14 7.66 15.30
CA LEU A 101 1.38 6.64 14.30
C LEU A 101 1.46 7.19 12.87
N GLN A 102 1.17 8.47 12.67
CA GLN A 102 1.05 9.06 11.32
C GLN A 102 2.31 8.87 10.46
N GLU A 103 3.49 8.89 11.06
CA GLU A 103 4.74 8.71 10.34
C GLU A 103 4.98 7.26 9.91
N ARG A 104 4.23 6.32 10.46
CA ARG A 104 4.39 4.87 10.21
C ARG A 104 3.21 4.24 9.49
N VAL A 105 2.22 5.05 9.09
CA VAL A 105 1.03 4.58 8.36
C VAL A 105 0.98 5.28 7.01
N PHE A 106 0.81 4.49 5.97
CA PHE A 106 0.75 4.96 4.58
C PHE A 106 -0.55 4.50 3.93
N ILE A 107 -1.04 5.27 2.97
CA ILE A 107 -2.27 4.97 2.25
C ILE A 107 -1.98 5.05 0.76
N LEU A 108 -2.12 3.92 0.08
CA LEU A 108 -1.93 3.82 -1.36
C LEU A 108 -3.18 3.23 -2.01
N GLY A 109 -3.36 3.49 -3.28
CA GLY A 109 -4.44 2.86 -4.02
C GLY A 109 -4.68 3.49 -5.39
N SER A 110 -5.49 2.81 -6.18
CA SER A 110 -5.87 3.25 -7.51
C SER A 110 -7.09 4.18 -7.45
N ARG A 111 -7.16 5.15 -8.34
CA ARG A 111 -8.35 5.98 -8.55
C ARG A 111 -9.36 5.32 -9.47
N THR A 112 -9.18 4.05 -9.77
CA THR A 112 -10.12 3.27 -10.58
C THR A 112 -10.21 1.84 -10.06
N ALA A 113 -11.24 1.11 -10.49
CA ALA A 113 -11.34 -0.31 -10.20
C ALA A 113 -10.11 -1.05 -10.75
N PRO A 114 -9.58 -2.06 -10.02
CA PRO A 114 -8.40 -2.80 -10.46
C PRO A 114 -8.56 -3.44 -11.86
N GLU A 115 -9.75 -3.85 -12.22
CA GLU A 115 -10.06 -4.43 -13.54
C GLU A 115 -9.79 -3.42 -14.66
N LYS A 116 -10.12 -2.15 -14.44
CA LYS A 116 -9.87 -1.10 -15.43
C LYS A 116 -8.37 -0.82 -15.54
N LEU A 117 -7.67 -0.81 -14.42
CA LEU A 117 -6.22 -0.65 -14.40
C LEU A 117 -5.54 -1.76 -15.21
N LYS A 118 -5.95 -3.00 -14.99
CA LYS A 118 -5.47 -4.18 -15.73
C LYS A 118 -5.71 -4.04 -17.24
N SER A 119 -6.91 -3.61 -17.62
CA SER A 119 -7.29 -3.42 -19.01
C SER A 119 -6.48 -2.31 -19.68
N GLU A 120 -6.32 -1.18 -19.01
CA GLU A 120 -5.57 -0.03 -19.53
C GLU A 120 -4.08 -0.33 -19.68
N MET A 121 -3.49 -1.00 -18.71
CA MET A 121 -2.05 -1.35 -18.73
C MET A 121 -1.75 -2.58 -19.55
N LYS A 122 -2.77 -3.38 -19.93
CA LYS A 122 -2.62 -4.63 -20.68
C LYS A 122 -1.65 -5.60 -20.01
N LYS A 123 -1.74 -5.72 -18.71
CA LYS A 123 -0.89 -6.58 -17.86
C LYS A 123 -1.72 -7.29 -16.82
N SER A 124 -1.25 -8.44 -16.36
CA SER A 124 -1.83 -9.09 -15.18
C SER A 124 -1.60 -8.21 -13.94
N TRP A 125 -2.37 -8.45 -12.88
CA TRP A 125 -2.17 -7.70 -11.62
C TRP A 125 -0.77 -7.95 -11.05
N GLU A 126 -0.26 -9.17 -11.13
CA GLU A 126 1.10 -9.50 -10.69
C GLU A 126 2.16 -8.72 -11.49
N ASP A 127 1.99 -8.63 -12.80
CA ASP A 127 2.92 -7.89 -13.66
C ASP A 127 2.86 -6.37 -13.37
N ILE A 128 1.69 -5.85 -13.07
CA ILE A 128 1.55 -4.45 -12.62
C ILE A 128 2.34 -4.27 -11.33
N GLY A 129 2.18 -5.17 -10.36
CA GLY A 129 2.90 -5.12 -9.10
C GLY A 129 4.42 -5.13 -9.28
N GLU A 130 4.92 -6.02 -10.13
CA GLU A 130 6.35 -6.09 -10.44
C GLU A 130 6.85 -4.79 -11.08
N SER A 131 6.07 -4.22 -12.00
CA SER A 131 6.40 -2.93 -12.63
C SER A 131 6.46 -1.78 -11.61
N LEU A 132 5.55 -1.78 -10.62
CA LEU A 132 5.56 -0.81 -9.53
C LEU A 132 6.81 -0.95 -8.66
N ALA A 133 7.21 -2.17 -8.35
CA ALA A 133 8.44 -2.43 -7.60
C ALA A 133 9.68 -2.00 -8.36
N LYS A 134 9.71 -2.25 -9.67
CA LYS A 134 10.81 -1.81 -10.55
C LYS A 134 10.97 -0.29 -10.50
N ASP A 135 9.88 0.46 -10.61
CA ASP A 135 9.91 1.91 -10.48
C ASP A 135 10.53 2.35 -9.16
N CYS A 136 10.13 1.71 -8.06
CA CYS A 136 10.69 2.02 -6.74
C CYS A 136 12.18 1.72 -6.65
N ALA A 137 12.61 0.58 -7.20
CA ALA A 137 14.01 0.17 -7.18
C ALA A 137 14.90 1.09 -8.03
N GLU A 138 14.40 1.51 -9.18
CA GLU A 138 15.16 2.29 -10.17
C GLU A 138 14.95 3.80 -10.07
N ASN A 139 14.09 4.28 -9.16
CA ASN A 139 13.69 5.68 -9.03
C ASN A 139 13.08 6.22 -10.34
N THR A 140 12.27 5.42 -11.01
CA THR A 140 11.51 5.80 -12.20
C THR A 140 10.04 5.97 -11.87
N ASN A 141 9.25 6.46 -12.80
CA ASN A 141 7.83 6.74 -12.62
C ASN A 141 7.01 6.25 -13.82
N GLU A 142 7.45 5.19 -14.46
CA GLU A 142 6.82 4.68 -15.67
C GLU A 142 5.44 4.09 -15.40
N THR A 143 5.28 3.36 -14.29
CA THR A 143 4.03 2.73 -13.90
C THR A 143 3.28 3.57 -12.86
N TRP A 144 3.95 4.05 -11.82
CA TRP A 144 3.33 4.93 -10.82
C TRP A 144 2.84 6.24 -11.43
N GLY A 145 3.43 6.69 -12.54
CA GLY A 145 3.01 7.90 -13.25
C GLY A 145 1.72 7.77 -14.06
N HIS A 146 1.15 6.58 -14.16
CA HIS A 146 -0.13 6.38 -14.84
C HIS A 146 -1.25 7.22 -14.20
N ASP A 147 -2.19 7.70 -15.00
CA ASP A 147 -3.27 8.60 -14.54
C ASP A 147 -4.05 8.07 -13.33
N PHE A 148 -4.20 6.75 -13.21
CA PHE A 148 -4.91 6.13 -12.10
C PHE A 148 -4.05 5.92 -10.86
N LEU A 149 -2.76 6.18 -10.92
CA LEU A 149 -1.82 5.92 -9.82
C LEU A 149 -0.99 7.14 -9.41
N LYS A 150 -0.87 8.15 -10.26
CA LYS A 150 0.01 9.31 -10.03
C LYS A 150 -0.31 10.10 -8.76
N HIS A 151 -1.53 10.03 -8.26
CA HIS A 151 -1.95 10.68 -7.02
C HIS A 151 -1.26 10.11 -5.79
N ASN A 152 -0.62 8.93 -5.88
CA ASN A 152 0.12 8.31 -4.79
C ASN A 152 1.48 8.97 -4.53
N GLU A 153 1.92 9.92 -5.36
CA GLU A 153 3.27 10.48 -5.31
C GLU A 153 3.66 10.99 -3.93
N HIS A 154 2.76 11.69 -3.25
CA HIS A 154 3.05 12.21 -1.90
C HIS A 154 3.37 11.08 -0.92
N GLU A 155 2.56 10.02 -0.89
CA GLU A 155 2.80 8.88 -0.02
C GLU A 155 4.07 8.11 -0.44
N LEU A 156 4.30 7.95 -1.73
CA LEU A 156 5.51 7.30 -2.23
C LEU A 156 6.77 8.05 -1.81
N ASN A 157 6.74 9.38 -1.80
CA ASN A 157 7.88 10.18 -1.33
C ASN A 157 8.14 9.95 0.15
N ARG A 158 7.09 9.87 0.98
CA ARG A 158 7.22 9.52 2.40
C ARG A 158 7.80 8.11 2.56
N MET A 159 7.33 7.14 1.78
CA MET A 159 7.78 5.76 1.83
C MET A 159 9.21 5.61 1.33
N ARG A 160 9.63 6.41 0.37
CA ARG A 160 11.02 6.41 -0.11
C ARG A 160 11.99 6.73 1.04
N MET A 161 11.61 7.62 1.93
CA MET A 161 12.44 7.98 3.09
C MET A 161 12.37 6.95 4.21
N ALA A 162 11.18 6.42 4.49
CA ALA A 162 10.94 5.60 5.68
C ALA A 162 11.01 4.10 5.42
N VAL A 163 10.62 3.62 4.24
CA VAL A 163 10.40 2.21 3.94
C VAL A 163 11.46 1.65 3.00
N LYS A 164 11.81 2.37 1.95
CA LYS A 164 12.75 1.89 0.93
C LYS A 164 14.08 1.42 1.52
N PRO A 165 14.69 2.09 2.52
CA PRO A 165 15.99 1.68 3.05
C PRO A 165 16.05 0.25 3.56
N PHE A 166 14.95 -0.28 4.12
CA PHE A 166 14.94 -1.67 4.62
C PHE A 166 14.21 -2.62 3.67
N LEU A 167 13.32 -2.10 2.81
CA LEU A 167 12.49 -2.94 1.94
C LEU A 167 13.22 -3.39 0.69
N PHE A 168 14.15 -2.61 0.19
CA PHE A 168 14.87 -2.90 -1.05
C PHE A 168 16.33 -3.22 -0.79
N ASN A 169 16.78 -4.37 -1.31
CA ASN A 169 18.18 -4.79 -1.29
C ASN A 169 18.90 -4.19 -2.50
N LEU A 170 19.19 -2.90 -2.41
CA LEU A 170 19.88 -2.20 -3.49
C LEU A 170 21.39 -2.16 -3.21
N SER A 171 22.17 -2.62 -4.19
CA SER A 171 23.63 -2.43 -4.13
C SER A 171 23.95 -0.94 -4.21
N SER A 172 24.74 -0.49 -3.28
CA SER A 172 25.23 0.89 -3.28
C SER A 172 26.19 1.14 -4.44
#